data_ce1866a5e5ceb74132ea87299e16162d
#
_entry.id   ce1866a5e5ceb74132ea87299e16162d
#
_cell.length_a   1.000
_cell.length_b   1.000
_cell.length_c   1.000
_cell.angle_alpha   90.00
_cell.angle_beta   90.00
_cell.angle_gamma   90.00
#
_symmetry.space_group_name_H-M   'P 1'
#
loop_
_entity.id
_entity.type
_entity.pdbx_description
1 polymer ?
#
loop_
_entity_poly.entity_id
_entity_poly.type
_entity_poly.pdbx_seq_one_letter_code
_entity_poly.pdbx_strand_id
1 'polypeptide(L)'
;MKYKNKFGTIHVMKDGDLFRGKTLALSMSGGADSTILCYILAKTSQKRDLQITIQPYNGYDIWAPIDSTGVIKIIKYIQSKFPTVDIQWPISTVFNTNGASASEGDKNSYISPLIEKLKTHNLVDLVMNGVSLGPPIEVQQSLSRHHPITRLPGYHLWDEVERAHDHLAPFKQVDKRFIIQCYKDFKIEELLEMTNSCTAPQGNCKECWWCQERTWAYNKVF
;
A
#
# COMPACT_ATOMS: atom_id res chain seq x y z
N MET A 1 -9.96 4.63 -13.57
CA MET A 1 -11.28 4.68 -12.90
C MET A 1 -11.25 5.67 -11.77
N LYS A 2 -12.36 6.39 -11.49
CA LYS A 2 -12.48 7.37 -10.40
C LYS A 2 -13.17 6.71 -9.20
N TYR A 3 -12.56 6.83 -8.03
CA TYR A 3 -13.17 6.49 -6.75
C TYR A 3 -13.30 7.76 -5.90
N LYS A 4 -14.49 7.99 -5.32
CA LYS A 4 -14.80 9.17 -4.52
C LYS A 4 -15.55 8.75 -3.27
N ASN A 5 -15.15 9.29 -2.14
CA ASN A 5 -15.90 9.25 -0.89
C ASN A 5 -15.86 10.62 -0.17
N LYS A 6 -16.40 10.71 1.04
CA LYS A 6 -16.46 11.97 1.79
C LYS A 6 -15.09 12.57 2.16
N PHE A 7 -14.01 11.79 2.06
CA PHE A 7 -12.66 12.22 2.42
C PHE A 7 -11.75 12.50 1.20
N GLY A 8 -12.28 12.39 -0.02
CA GLY A 8 -11.50 12.73 -1.19
C GLY A 8 -11.86 11.96 -2.47
N THR A 9 -10.96 12.07 -3.41
CA THR A 9 -11.10 11.42 -4.74
C THR A 9 -9.73 10.93 -5.19
N ILE A 10 -9.70 9.72 -5.75
CA ILE A 10 -8.52 9.16 -6.39
C ILE A 10 -8.84 8.74 -7.83
N HIS A 11 -7.80 8.66 -8.63
CA HIS A 11 -7.85 8.08 -9.96
C HIS A 11 -6.92 6.86 -10.02
N VAL A 12 -7.48 5.70 -10.33
CA VAL A 12 -6.72 4.47 -10.50
C VAL A 12 -6.87 4.02 -11.94
N MET A 13 -5.75 3.76 -12.62
CA MET A 13 -5.73 3.37 -14.03
C MET A 13 -6.63 4.30 -14.87
N LYS A 14 -6.35 5.64 -14.83
CA LYS A 14 -7.16 6.67 -15.47
C LYS A 14 -7.32 6.38 -16.96
N ASP A 15 -6.22 6.14 -17.64
CA ASP A 15 -6.15 5.80 -19.06
C ASP A 15 -6.06 4.26 -19.19
N GLY A 16 -7.21 3.61 -19.04
CA GLY A 16 -7.27 2.14 -18.88
C GLY A 16 -6.58 1.35 -19.98
N ASP A 17 -6.58 1.85 -21.21
CA ASP A 17 -5.94 1.15 -22.33
C ASP A 17 -4.41 1.07 -22.18
N LEU A 18 -3.78 2.04 -21.48
CA LEU A 18 -2.35 1.98 -21.14
C LEU A 18 -2.00 0.87 -20.15
N PHE A 19 -3.00 0.36 -19.44
CA PHE A 19 -2.81 -0.71 -18.44
C PHE A 19 -3.20 -2.09 -18.97
N ARG A 20 -3.85 -2.18 -20.12
CA ARG A 20 -4.32 -3.44 -20.67
C ARG A 20 -3.16 -4.42 -20.93
N GLY A 21 -3.27 -5.62 -20.38
CA GLY A 21 -2.25 -6.66 -20.50
C GLY A 21 -0.94 -6.38 -19.77
N LYS A 22 -0.90 -5.35 -18.92
CA LYS A 22 0.30 -4.96 -18.18
C LYS A 22 0.49 -5.72 -16.88
N THR A 23 1.75 -5.95 -16.52
CA THR A 23 2.13 -6.46 -15.19
C THR A 23 2.47 -5.29 -14.27
N LEU A 24 1.70 -5.17 -13.18
CA LEU A 24 1.84 -4.10 -12.19
C LEU A 24 2.56 -4.63 -10.94
N ALA A 25 3.77 -4.17 -10.66
CA ALA A 25 4.40 -4.42 -9.37
C ALA A 25 3.69 -3.59 -8.29
N LEU A 26 3.18 -4.25 -7.26
CA LEU A 26 2.48 -3.61 -6.15
C LEU A 26 3.25 -3.79 -4.85
N SER A 27 3.66 -2.68 -4.22
CA SER A 27 4.22 -2.71 -2.87
C SER A 27 3.18 -3.18 -1.88
N MET A 28 3.37 -4.38 -1.32
CA MET A 28 2.37 -5.09 -0.51
C MET A 28 2.90 -5.35 0.89
N SER A 29 2.81 -4.35 1.77
CA SER A 29 3.29 -4.44 3.16
C SER A 29 2.36 -5.22 4.10
N GLY A 30 1.16 -5.62 3.65
CA GLY A 30 0.12 -6.15 4.54
C GLY A 30 -0.62 -5.08 5.37
N GLY A 31 -0.26 -3.81 5.21
CA GLY A 31 -0.96 -2.69 5.82
C GLY A 31 -2.24 -2.33 5.06
N ALA A 32 -3.10 -1.50 5.69
CA ALA A 32 -4.40 -1.13 5.14
C ALA A 32 -4.31 -0.45 3.76
N ASP A 33 -3.29 0.39 3.52
CA ASP A 33 -3.17 1.15 2.27
C ASP A 33 -2.86 0.25 1.07
N SER A 34 -1.83 -0.57 1.17
CA SER A 34 -1.43 -1.48 0.10
C SER A 34 -2.51 -2.54 -0.18
N THR A 35 -3.19 -2.99 0.86
CA THR A 35 -4.26 -3.98 0.76
C THR A 35 -5.47 -3.43 0.00
N ILE A 36 -5.96 -2.24 0.37
CA ILE A 36 -7.09 -1.64 -0.34
C ILE A 36 -6.72 -1.25 -1.78
N LEU A 37 -5.46 -0.86 -2.03
CA LEU A 37 -4.99 -0.60 -3.38
C LEU A 37 -5.04 -1.86 -4.25
N CYS A 38 -4.56 -3.00 -3.72
CA CYS A 38 -4.65 -4.29 -4.40
C CYS A 38 -6.11 -4.64 -4.74
N TYR A 39 -7.02 -4.49 -3.78
CA TYR A 39 -8.45 -4.71 -3.99
C TYR A 39 -9.03 -3.81 -5.08
N ILE A 40 -8.71 -2.51 -5.06
CA ILE A 40 -9.18 -1.53 -6.05
C ILE A 40 -8.63 -1.85 -7.45
N LEU A 41 -7.37 -2.26 -7.55
CA LEU A 41 -6.75 -2.66 -8.81
C LEU A 41 -7.47 -3.89 -9.39
N ALA A 42 -7.66 -4.93 -8.59
CA ALA A 42 -8.36 -6.14 -9.01
C ALA A 42 -9.81 -5.83 -9.43
N LYS A 43 -10.54 -5.07 -8.63
CA LYS A 43 -11.91 -4.62 -8.95
C LYS A 43 -11.97 -3.81 -10.24
N THR A 44 -11.01 -2.92 -10.46
CA THR A 44 -10.95 -2.09 -11.67
C THR A 44 -10.62 -2.93 -12.89
N SER A 45 -9.66 -3.84 -12.77
CA SER A 45 -9.26 -4.75 -13.84
C SER A 45 -10.44 -5.61 -14.30
N GLN A 46 -11.10 -6.27 -13.36
CA GLN A 46 -12.28 -7.11 -13.69
C GLN A 46 -13.40 -6.29 -14.31
N LYS A 47 -13.74 -5.12 -13.72
CA LYS A 47 -14.84 -4.28 -14.21
C LYS A 47 -14.60 -3.74 -15.63
N ARG A 48 -13.36 -3.50 -16.03
CA ARG A 48 -12.97 -2.90 -17.31
C ARG A 48 -12.34 -3.90 -18.27
N ASP A 49 -12.26 -5.17 -17.89
CA ASP A 49 -11.60 -6.23 -18.65
C ASP A 49 -10.18 -5.82 -19.11
N LEU A 50 -9.35 -5.36 -18.16
CA LEU A 50 -8.01 -4.86 -18.48
C LEU A 50 -6.96 -5.96 -18.60
N GLN A 51 -7.26 -7.17 -18.11
CA GLN A 51 -6.35 -8.33 -18.17
C GLN A 51 -4.95 -8.02 -17.60
N ILE A 52 -4.91 -7.22 -16.51
CA ILE A 52 -3.65 -6.93 -15.83
C ILE A 52 -3.21 -8.12 -14.99
N THR A 53 -1.90 -8.27 -14.86
CA THR A 53 -1.27 -9.09 -13.82
C THR A 53 -0.85 -8.20 -12.66
N ILE A 54 -1.22 -8.53 -11.43
CA ILE A 54 -0.73 -7.87 -10.22
C ILE A 54 0.38 -8.72 -9.63
N GLN A 55 1.60 -8.19 -9.60
CA GLN A 55 2.76 -8.81 -8.97
C GLN A 55 3.05 -8.12 -7.64
N PRO A 56 2.57 -8.67 -6.51
CA PRO A 56 2.91 -8.14 -5.21
C PRO A 56 4.40 -8.30 -4.93
N TYR A 57 5.01 -7.29 -4.28
CA TYR A 57 6.35 -7.40 -3.74
C TYR A 57 6.42 -6.77 -2.35
N ASN A 58 7.30 -7.28 -1.50
CA ASN A 58 7.54 -6.75 -0.17
C ASN A 58 8.97 -6.94 0.29
N GLY A 59 9.34 -6.19 1.34
CA GLY A 59 10.56 -6.42 2.10
C GLY A 59 10.19 -6.63 3.56
N TYR A 60 10.85 -7.56 4.23
CA TYR A 60 10.69 -7.77 5.66
C TYR A 60 12.02 -8.00 6.36
N ASP A 61 12.06 -7.53 7.59
CA ASP A 61 13.19 -7.73 8.48
C ASP A 61 13.11 -9.12 9.13
N ILE A 62 14.23 -9.84 9.15
CA ILE A 62 14.29 -11.15 9.81
C ILE A 62 14.04 -11.07 11.32
N TRP A 63 14.28 -9.92 11.93
CA TRP A 63 14.07 -9.67 13.37
C TRP A 63 12.66 -9.18 13.71
N ALA A 64 11.96 -8.67 12.73
CA ALA A 64 10.57 -8.27 12.85
C ALA A 64 9.79 -8.93 11.70
N PRO A 65 9.59 -10.25 11.74
CA PRO A 65 8.85 -10.93 10.70
C PRO A 65 7.42 -10.40 10.68
N ILE A 66 7.24 -9.32 9.91
CA ILE A 66 5.90 -8.94 9.49
C ILE A 66 5.39 -10.19 8.76
N ASP A 67 4.41 -10.77 9.36
CA ASP A 67 3.85 -12.05 9.01
C ASP A 67 3.58 -12.11 7.49
N SER A 68 4.50 -12.70 6.74
CA SER A 68 4.29 -12.96 5.30
C SER A 68 3.03 -13.78 5.08
N THR A 69 2.59 -14.53 6.09
CA THR A 69 1.34 -15.28 6.06
C THR A 69 0.13 -14.36 6.03
N GLY A 70 0.20 -13.16 6.64
CA GLY A 70 -0.82 -12.14 6.56
C GLY A 70 -1.03 -11.64 5.14
N VAL A 71 0.05 -11.35 4.41
CA VAL A 71 -0.02 -10.93 2.99
C VAL A 71 -0.62 -12.03 2.13
N ILE A 72 -0.24 -13.28 2.36
CA ILE A 72 -0.79 -14.43 1.64
C ILE A 72 -2.30 -14.59 1.88
N LYS A 73 -2.76 -14.44 3.13
CA LYS A 73 -4.20 -14.48 3.45
C LYS A 73 -4.97 -13.38 2.74
N ILE A 74 -4.43 -12.15 2.73
CA ILE A 74 -4.99 -11.00 2.02
C ILE A 74 -5.12 -11.28 0.52
N ILE A 75 -4.05 -11.78 -0.11
CA ILE A 75 -4.04 -12.12 -1.54
C ILE A 75 -5.10 -13.17 -1.84
N LYS A 76 -5.16 -14.26 -1.07
CA LYS A 76 -6.19 -15.31 -1.24
C LYS A 76 -7.61 -14.76 -1.13
N TYR A 77 -7.84 -13.86 -0.16
CA TYR A 77 -9.14 -13.20 -0.03
C TYR A 77 -9.48 -12.40 -1.29
N ILE A 78 -8.55 -11.58 -1.79
CA ILE A 78 -8.79 -10.73 -2.97
C ILE A 78 -8.98 -11.61 -4.23
N GLN A 79 -8.19 -12.66 -4.42
CA GLN A 79 -8.34 -13.63 -5.50
C GLN A 79 -9.73 -14.31 -5.47
N SER A 80 -10.24 -14.65 -4.28
CA SER A 80 -11.58 -15.24 -4.15
C SER A 80 -12.71 -14.29 -4.58
N LYS A 81 -12.51 -12.98 -4.43
CA LYS A 81 -13.48 -11.96 -4.87
C LYS A 81 -13.35 -11.62 -6.36
N PHE A 82 -12.16 -11.77 -6.94
CA PHE A 82 -11.84 -11.42 -8.33
C PHE A 82 -11.11 -12.57 -9.04
N PRO A 83 -11.76 -13.73 -9.26
CA PRO A 83 -11.09 -14.94 -9.75
C PRO A 83 -10.58 -14.82 -11.20
N THR A 84 -11.03 -13.82 -11.95
CA THR A 84 -10.57 -13.56 -13.33
C THR A 84 -9.34 -12.64 -13.39
N VAL A 85 -8.91 -12.08 -12.26
CA VAL A 85 -7.74 -11.20 -12.21
C VAL A 85 -6.52 -12.01 -11.78
N ASP A 86 -5.46 -11.92 -12.57
CA ASP A 86 -4.21 -12.59 -12.26
C ASP A 86 -3.46 -11.84 -11.15
N ILE A 87 -3.48 -12.39 -9.94
CA ILE A 87 -2.71 -11.86 -8.79
C ILE A 87 -1.68 -12.93 -8.43
N GLN A 88 -0.40 -12.60 -8.64
CA GLN A 88 0.72 -13.50 -8.40
C GLN A 88 1.05 -13.62 -6.89
N TRP A 89 1.83 -14.63 -6.55
CA TRP A 89 2.41 -14.74 -5.22
C TRP A 89 3.45 -13.63 -4.99
N PRO A 90 3.60 -13.14 -3.75
CA PRO A 90 4.51 -12.03 -3.48
C PRO A 90 5.97 -12.43 -3.69
N ILE A 91 6.72 -11.57 -4.37
CA ILE A 91 8.18 -11.65 -4.40
C ILE A 91 8.69 -10.87 -3.18
N SER A 92 9.48 -11.54 -2.35
CA SER A 92 9.93 -10.97 -1.09
C SER A 92 11.44 -10.79 -1.08
N THR A 93 11.92 -9.67 -0.55
CA THR A 93 13.31 -9.49 -0.16
C THR A 93 13.41 -9.49 1.36
N VAL A 94 14.48 -10.08 1.85
CA VAL A 94 14.76 -10.16 3.29
C VAL A 94 15.92 -9.23 3.60
N PHE A 95 15.79 -8.45 4.65
CA PHE A 95 16.86 -7.61 5.16
C PHE A 95 17.06 -7.86 6.65
N ASN A 96 18.20 -7.46 7.15
CA ASN A 96 18.60 -7.65 8.55
C ASN A 96 19.00 -6.31 9.16
N THR A 97 18.20 -5.81 10.09
CA THR A 97 18.49 -4.58 10.84
C THR A 97 19.26 -4.84 12.14
N ASN A 98 19.64 -6.09 12.43
CA ASN A 98 20.26 -6.48 13.70
C ASN A 98 19.42 -6.06 14.93
N GLY A 99 18.10 -6.06 14.79
CA GLY A 99 17.18 -5.64 15.84
C GLY A 99 17.04 -4.12 16.01
N ALA A 100 17.77 -3.32 15.25
CA ALA A 100 17.53 -1.88 15.19
C ALA A 100 16.24 -1.61 14.40
N SER A 101 15.45 -0.63 14.84
CA SER A 101 14.28 -0.17 14.07
C SER A 101 14.76 0.31 12.70
N ALA A 102 14.40 -0.39 11.64
CA ALA A 102 14.73 0.04 10.29
C ALA A 102 14.09 1.41 10.02
N SER A 103 14.92 2.39 9.69
CA SER A 103 14.42 3.66 9.19
C SER A 103 13.73 3.45 7.84
N GLU A 104 12.84 4.35 7.45
CA GLU A 104 12.16 4.27 6.15
C GLU A 104 13.19 4.27 4.99
N GLY A 105 14.33 4.94 5.15
CA GLY A 105 15.46 4.94 4.23
C GLY A 105 16.11 3.56 4.08
N ASP A 106 16.25 2.81 5.18
CA ASP A 106 16.84 1.47 5.13
C ASP A 106 15.95 0.48 4.35
N LYS A 107 14.63 0.54 4.54
CA LYS A 107 13.69 -0.29 3.76
C LYS A 107 13.79 -0.02 2.27
N ASN A 108 13.88 1.23 1.87
CA ASN A 108 14.01 1.61 0.46
C ASN A 108 15.31 1.10 -0.15
N SER A 109 16.41 1.03 0.61
CA SER A 109 17.69 0.52 0.13
C SER A 109 17.65 -0.96 -0.30
N TYR A 110 16.72 -1.75 0.25
CA TYR A 110 16.53 -3.17 -0.12
C TYR A 110 15.42 -3.38 -1.15
N ILE A 111 14.38 -2.54 -1.12
CA ILE A 111 13.24 -2.64 -2.04
C ILE A 111 13.59 -2.10 -3.42
N SER A 112 14.32 -0.99 -3.51
CA SER A 112 14.68 -0.36 -4.79
C SER A 112 15.47 -1.29 -5.71
N PRO A 113 16.51 -2.04 -5.26
CA PRO A 113 17.19 -3.00 -6.09
C PRO A 113 16.30 -4.15 -6.58
N LEU A 114 15.32 -4.58 -5.78
CA LEU A 114 14.35 -5.59 -6.20
C LEU A 114 13.49 -5.06 -7.35
N ILE A 115 12.94 -3.85 -7.20
CA ILE A 115 12.13 -3.21 -8.25
C ILE A 115 12.94 -3.04 -9.53
N GLU A 116 14.18 -2.59 -9.42
CA GLU A 116 15.05 -2.41 -10.58
C GLU A 116 15.33 -3.72 -11.31
N LYS A 117 15.57 -4.80 -10.57
CA LYS A 117 15.69 -6.14 -11.16
C LYS A 117 14.41 -6.57 -11.88
N LEU A 118 13.25 -6.38 -11.26
CA LEU A 118 11.97 -6.73 -11.88
C LEU A 118 11.76 -5.97 -13.20
N LYS A 119 12.10 -4.69 -13.25
CA LYS A 119 12.04 -3.86 -14.48
C LYS A 119 13.08 -4.28 -15.51
N THR A 120 14.34 -4.45 -15.14
CA THR A 120 15.44 -4.81 -16.03
C THR A 120 15.21 -6.15 -16.73
N HIS A 121 14.56 -7.08 -16.03
CA HIS A 121 14.20 -8.38 -16.60
C HIS A 121 12.82 -8.38 -17.30
N ASN A 122 12.19 -7.22 -17.47
CA ASN A 122 10.85 -7.07 -18.07
C ASN A 122 9.77 -7.93 -17.39
N LEU A 123 9.92 -8.16 -16.09
CA LEU A 123 8.93 -8.91 -15.30
C LEU A 123 7.75 -8.04 -14.87
N VAL A 124 7.92 -6.74 -14.89
CA VAL A 124 6.88 -5.76 -14.56
C VAL A 124 6.99 -4.53 -15.47
N ASP A 125 5.84 -3.98 -15.83
CA ASP A 125 5.74 -2.79 -16.69
C ASP A 125 5.70 -1.49 -15.86
N LEU A 126 4.99 -1.51 -14.74
CA LEU A 126 4.72 -0.35 -13.89
C LEU A 126 4.84 -0.72 -12.41
N VAL A 127 5.13 0.25 -11.59
CA VAL A 127 5.21 0.08 -10.13
C VAL A 127 4.14 0.92 -9.45
N MET A 128 3.44 0.33 -8.48
CA MET A 128 2.44 1.01 -7.68
C MET A 128 2.70 0.87 -6.19
N ASN A 129 2.40 1.93 -5.45
CA ASN A 129 2.44 1.90 -4.01
C ASN A 129 1.19 2.56 -3.39
N GLY A 130 0.89 2.19 -2.16
CA GLY A 130 -0.26 2.68 -1.39
C GLY A 130 0.07 3.87 -0.49
N VAL A 131 1.10 4.65 -0.78
CA VAL A 131 1.46 5.81 0.05
C VAL A 131 0.33 6.84 0.01
N SER A 132 -0.14 7.23 1.20
CA SER A 132 -1.18 8.24 1.42
C SER A 132 -0.60 9.47 2.11
N LEU A 133 -1.33 10.59 2.08
CA LEU A 133 -1.01 11.75 2.91
C LEU A 133 -1.02 11.36 4.39
N GLY A 134 -0.24 12.08 5.20
CA GLY A 134 -0.40 12.05 6.65
C GLY A 134 -1.75 12.66 7.07
N PRO A 135 -2.18 12.45 8.32
CA PRO A 135 -3.33 13.14 8.88
C PRO A 135 -3.11 14.66 8.92
N PRO A 136 -4.15 15.48 9.18
CA PRO A 136 -3.99 16.92 9.38
C PRO A 136 -2.93 17.24 10.43
N ILE A 137 -2.25 18.39 10.29
CA ILE A 137 -1.09 18.73 11.12
C ILE A 137 -1.39 18.70 12.63
N GLU A 138 -2.59 19.12 13.02
CA GLU A 138 -3.03 19.14 14.41
C GLU A 138 -3.12 17.72 14.99
N VAL A 139 -3.49 16.75 14.14
CA VAL A 139 -3.54 15.33 14.51
C VAL A 139 -2.13 14.77 14.57
N GLN A 140 -1.28 15.10 13.58
CA GLN A 140 0.11 14.64 13.57
C GLN A 140 0.87 15.04 14.84
N GLN A 141 0.63 16.27 15.33
CA GLN A 141 1.23 16.76 16.57
C GLN A 141 0.77 16.01 17.82
N SER A 142 -0.42 15.41 17.79
CA SER A 142 -0.96 14.59 18.89
C SER A 142 -0.54 13.12 18.84
N LEU A 143 -0.04 12.65 17.68
CA LEU A 143 0.49 11.31 17.53
C LEU A 143 1.89 11.21 18.13
N SER A 144 2.36 9.99 18.38
CA SER A 144 3.63 9.78 19.08
C SER A 144 4.81 10.53 18.44
N ARG A 145 5.67 11.10 19.29
CA ARG A 145 6.77 12.01 18.95
C ARG A 145 7.91 11.40 18.11
N HIS A 146 7.83 10.15 17.75
CA HIS A 146 8.95 9.40 17.16
C HIS A 146 8.94 9.29 15.63
N HIS A 147 8.04 9.97 14.94
CA HIS A 147 8.05 9.95 13.47
C HIS A 147 8.22 11.34 12.89
N PRO A 148 9.21 11.57 12.01
CA PRO A 148 9.31 12.84 11.29
C PRO A 148 8.06 13.05 10.43
N ILE A 149 7.55 14.27 10.42
CA ILE A 149 6.40 14.72 9.66
C ILE A 149 6.79 14.77 8.17
N THR A 150 6.77 13.65 7.49
CA THR A 150 7.25 13.56 6.10
C THR A 150 6.15 13.45 5.05
N ARG A 151 4.87 13.43 5.48
CA ARG A 151 3.75 13.28 4.56
C ARG A 151 2.84 14.51 4.55
N LEU A 152 3.45 15.68 4.36
CA LEU A 152 2.70 16.93 4.25
C LEU A 152 2.00 17.04 2.89
N PRO A 153 0.84 17.71 2.82
CA PRO A 153 0.26 18.13 1.54
C PRO A 153 1.28 18.94 0.72
N GLY A 154 1.46 18.59 -0.56
CA GLY A 154 2.42 19.27 -1.43
C GLY A 154 3.86 18.72 -1.37
N TYR A 155 4.08 17.57 -0.74
CA TYR A 155 5.39 16.91 -0.79
C TYR A 155 5.65 16.39 -2.21
N HIS A 156 6.41 17.16 -2.98
CA HIS A 156 6.62 16.96 -4.42
C HIS A 156 7.53 15.79 -4.79
N LEU A 157 8.20 15.16 -3.83
CA LEU A 157 9.11 14.04 -4.10
C LEU A 157 8.43 12.89 -4.87
N TRP A 158 7.14 12.66 -4.61
CA TRP A 158 6.38 11.62 -5.30
C TRP A 158 6.07 11.94 -6.76
N ASP A 159 5.92 13.21 -7.12
CA ASP A 159 5.72 13.63 -8.52
C ASP A 159 7.00 13.43 -9.35
N GLU A 160 8.17 13.59 -8.72
CA GLU A 160 9.46 13.32 -9.33
C GLU A 160 9.72 11.82 -9.46
N VAL A 161 9.41 11.06 -8.42
CA VAL A 161 9.52 9.58 -8.42
C VAL A 161 8.57 8.96 -9.44
N GLU A 162 7.32 9.43 -9.53
CA GLU A 162 6.37 8.98 -10.55
C GLU A 162 6.91 9.23 -11.96
N ARG A 163 7.48 10.40 -12.23
CA ARG A 163 8.02 10.75 -13.55
C ARG A 163 9.29 9.99 -13.90
N ALA A 164 10.17 9.77 -12.92
CA ALA A 164 11.48 9.18 -13.17
C ALA A 164 11.44 7.64 -13.26
N HIS A 165 10.46 6.98 -12.63
CA HIS A 165 10.51 5.54 -12.42
C HIS A 165 9.23 4.78 -12.79
N ASP A 166 8.29 5.39 -13.50
CA ASP A 166 6.96 4.79 -13.76
C ASP A 166 6.27 4.30 -12.48
N HIS A 167 6.49 5.02 -11.38
CA HIS A 167 5.88 4.74 -10.10
C HIS A 167 4.57 5.51 -9.97
N LEU A 168 3.50 4.81 -9.63
CA LEU A 168 2.19 5.38 -9.45
C LEU A 168 1.78 5.30 -7.97
N ALA A 169 1.36 6.44 -7.40
CA ALA A 169 0.88 6.54 -6.02
C ALA A 169 -0.56 7.10 -5.98
N PRO A 170 -1.58 6.29 -6.26
CA PRO A 170 -2.96 6.77 -6.38
C PRO A 170 -3.51 7.47 -5.14
N PHE A 171 -2.96 7.17 -3.96
CA PHE A 171 -3.41 7.73 -2.68
C PHE A 171 -2.65 8.97 -2.22
N LYS A 172 -1.68 9.47 -3.00
CA LYS A 172 -0.82 10.60 -2.61
C LYS A 172 -1.55 11.91 -2.26
N GLN A 173 -2.83 12.04 -2.60
CA GLN A 173 -3.66 13.22 -2.32
C GLN A 173 -4.77 12.98 -1.31
N VAL A 174 -4.80 11.81 -0.69
CA VAL A 174 -5.82 11.44 0.32
C VAL A 174 -5.14 10.85 1.55
N ASP A 175 -5.74 11.04 2.72
CA ASP A 175 -5.23 10.51 3.97
C ASP A 175 -5.86 9.16 4.36
N LYS A 176 -5.47 8.65 5.50
CA LYS A 176 -5.92 7.35 6.03
C LYS A 176 -7.44 7.24 6.18
N ARG A 177 -8.17 8.34 6.39
CA ARG A 177 -9.65 8.32 6.46
C ARG A 177 -10.27 7.88 5.14
N PHE A 178 -9.71 8.34 4.01
CA PHE A 178 -10.15 7.89 2.69
C PHE A 178 -9.96 6.36 2.54
N ILE A 179 -8.81 5.87 2.96
CA ILE A 179 -8.44 4.45 2.92
C ILE A 179 -9.45 3.61 3.72
N ILE A 180 -9.66 3.96 4.99
CA ILE A 180 -10.59 3.24 5.89
C ILE A 180 -12.04 3.33 5.37
N GLN A 181 -12.44 4.50 4.82
CA GLN A 181 -13.77 4.65 4.24
C GLN A 181 -13.99 3.72 3.03
N CYS A 182 -12.95 3.44 2.22
CA CYS A 182 -13.07 2.50 1.12
C CYS A 182 -13.44 1.08 1.59
N TYR A 183 -12.91 0.61 2.71
CA TYR A 183 -13.29 -0.69 3.28
C TYR A 183 -14.78 -0.73 3.64
N LYS A 184 -15.29 0.34 4.25
CA LYS A 184 -16.71 0.48 4.59
C LYS A 184 -17.60 0.57 3.34
N ASP A 185 -17.22 1.40 2.36
CA ASP A 185 -17.99 1.60 1.14
C ASP A 185 -18.07 0.32 0.28
N PHE A 186 -17.02 -0.49 0.29
CA PHE A 186 -16.99 -1.78 -0.41
C PHE A 186 -17.57 -2.94 0.41
N LYS A 187 -17.90 -2.72 1.69
CA LYS A 187 -18.42 -3.74 2.62
C LYS A 187 -17.45 -4.92 2.75
N ILE A 188 -16.19 -4.61 3.05
CA ILE A 188 -15.07 -5.55 3.20
C ILE A 188 -14.28 -5.27 4.47
N GLU A 189 -14.97 -4.97 5.57
CA GLU A 189 -14.36 -4.69 6.86
C GLU A 189 -13.52 -5.87 7.35
N GLU A 190 -13.93 -7.10 7.04
CA GLU A 190 -13.16 -8.31 7.32
C GLU A 190 -11.76 -8.30 6.67
N LEU A 191 -11.62 -7.67 5.49
CA LEU A 191 -10.31 -7.50 4.87
C LEU A 191 -9.46 -6.46 5.62
N LEU A 192 -10.07 -5.41 6.18
CA LEU A 192 -9.37 -4.45 7.04
C LEU A 192 -8.81 -5.13 8.30
N GLU A 193 -9.59 -6.03 8.91
CA GLU A 193 -9.17 -6.79 10.10
C GLU A 193 -7.95 -7.70 9.83
N MET A 194 -7.81 -8.21 8.61
CA MET A 194 -6.64 -8.99 8.19
C MET A 194 -5.37 -8.16 8.07
N THR A 195 -5.46 -6.81 8.02
CA THR A 195 -4.31 -5.94 7.81
C THR A 195 -3.58 -5.61 9.10
N ASN A 196 -2.25 -5.50 9.02
CA ASN A 196 -1.41 -5.04 10.11
C ASN A 196 -0.59 -3.82 9.69
N SER A 197 -0.77 -2.70 10.37
CA SER A 197 -0.01 -1.46 10.14
C SER A 197 1.09 -1.23 11.19
N CYS A 198 1.20 -2.11 12.16
CA CYS A 198 2.16 -2.00 13.24
C CYS A 198 3.59 -2.35 12.78
N THR A 199 4.57 -1.57 13.23
CA THR A 199 6.00 -1.84 12.97
C THR A 199 6.70 -2.57 14.13
N ALA A 200 6.01 -2.79 15.24
CA ALA A 200 6.55 -3.54 16.37
C ALA A 200 6.57 -5.05 16.07
N PRO A 201 7.59 -5.79 16.54
CA PRO A 201 7.76 -7.22 16.28
C PRO A 201 6.54 -8.07 16.64
N GLN A 202 5.87 -7.76 17.75
CA GLN A 202 4.68 -8.47 18.23
C GLN A 202 3.39 -8.05 17.50
N GLY A 203 3.45 -7.04 16.64
CA GLY A 203 2.27 -6.48 15.96
C GLY A 203 1.31 -5.75 16.90
N ASN A 204 0.47 -4.88 16.35
CA ASN A 204 -0.64 -4.20 17.05
C ASN A 204 -0.29 -3.57 18.43
N CYS A 205 0.88 -2.89 18.52
CA CYS A 205 1.32 -2.27 19.77
C CYS A 205 0.42 -1.13 20.26
N LYS A 206 -0.44 -0.56 19.40
CA LYS A 206 -1.32 0.59 19.65
C LYS A 206 -0.61 1.92 19.94
N GLU A 207 0.70 1.92 20.10
CA GLU A 207 1.51 3.05 20.53
C GLU A 207 2.33 3.68 19.39
N CYS A 208 2.74 2.89 18.39
CA CYS A 208 3.48 3.42 17.26
C CYS A 208 2.59 4.34 16.41
N TRP A 209 3.24 5.27 15.72
CA TRP A 209 2.57 6.26 14.88
C TRP A 209 1.55 5.63 13.92
N TRP A 210 1.91 4.52 13.28
CA TRP A 210 1.05 3.80 12.33
C TRP A 210 -0.22 3.23 12.97
N CYS A 211 -0.10 2.70 14.19
CA CYS A 211 -1.25 2.21 14.95
C CYS A 211 -2.17 3.37 15.35
N GLN A 212 -1.58 4.48 15.80
CA GLN A 212 -2.34 5.67 16.22
C GLN A 212 -3.03 6.34 15.01
N GLU A 213 -2.34 6.50 13.86
CA GLU A 213 -2.93 7.01 12.63
C GLU A 213 -4.11 6.16 12.18
N ARG A 214 -3.96 4.83 12.20
CA ARG A 214 -5.04 3.90 11.86
C ARG A 214 -6.23 4.04 12.80
N THR A 215 -6.01 4.10 14.11
CA THR A 215 -7.04 4.27 15.12
C THR A 215 -7.77 5.60 14.96
N TRP A 216 -7.03 6.68 14.74
CA TRP A 216 -7.61 7.98 14.44
C TRP A 216 -8.53 7.93 13.22
N ALA A 217 -8.06 7.37 12.12
CA ALA A 217 -8.83 7.29 10.89
C ALA A 217 -10.07 6.40 11.05
N TYR A 218 -9.93 5.27 11.76
CA TYR A 218 -11.03 4.36 12.08
C TYR A 218 -12.15 5.07 12.85
N ASN A 219 -11.82 5.79 13.92
CA ASN A 219 -12.78 6.54 14.73
C ASN A 219 -13.47 7.70 13.99
N LYS A 220 -12.96 8.12 12.82
CA LYS A 220 -13.60 9.15 11.96
C LYS A 220 -14.54 8.55 10.92
N VAL A 221 -14.46 7.24 10.70
CA VAL A 221 -15.24 6.52 9.69
C VAL A 221 -16.36 5.70 10.31
N PHE A 222 -16.07 5.01 11.41
CA PHE A 222 -17.00 4.17 12.16
C PHE A 222 -17.47 4.85 13.44
#